data_cbae0d7029aaa61fc642a9ad733ba603
#
_entry.id   cbae0d7029aaa61fc642a9ad733ba603
#
_cell.length_a   1.000
_cell.length_b   1.000
_cell.length_c   1.000
_cell.angle_alpha   90.00
_cell.angle_beta   90.00
_cell.angle_gamma   90.00
#
_symmetry.space_group_name_H-M   'P 1'
#
loop_
_entity.id
_entity.type
_entity.pdbx_description
1 polymer ?
#
loop_
_entity_poly.entity_id
_entity_poly.type
_entity_poly.pdbx_seq_one_letter_code
_entity_poly.pdbx_strand_id
1 'polypeptide(L)'
;MTDAIDPLIGTAPDKDLVEKVIERVESFEGIRGSHDLIIHSYGGGRNIATIHAEVSDRMNIVEAHEIIDRAEREISEELHIDLIIHMDPINYDDIEVKELYHGTKYIISEIDSELDIHDFRIVPEKNGAVIFDLVVPLRYTDRQIEETKKHIREKLTLNFNRSNIKITIDKSNINV
;
A
#
# COMPACT_ATOMS: atom_id res chain seq x y z
N MET A 1 -27.85 -23.19 -2.56
CA MET A 1 -27.04 -23.50 -3.77
C MET A 1 -25.77 -22.64 -3.89
N THR A 2 -25.64 -21.59 -3.11
CA THR A 2 -24.47 -20.71 -2.99
C THR A 2 -23.29 -21.35 -2.25
N ASP A 3 -23.56 -22.16 -1.22
CA ASP A 3 -22.53 -22.72 -0.33
C ASP A 3 -21.49 -23.65 -1.00
N ALA A 4 -21.79 -24.15 -2.21
CA ALA A 4 -20.86 -24.99 -2.96
C ALA A 4 -19.97 -24.20 -3.94
N ILE A 5 -20.30 -22.93 -4.19
CA ILE A 5 -19.57 -22.07 -5.14
C ILE A 5 -18.62 -21.12 -4.41
N ASP A 6 -18.95 -20.70 -3.19
CA ASP A 6 -18.16 -19.78 -2.39
C ASP A 6 -16.67 -20.22 -2.21
N PRO A 7 -16.37 -21.52 -1.98
CA PRO A 7 -14.99 -21.98 -1.95
C PRO A 7 -14.25 -21.89 -3.30
N LEU A 8 -14.97 -21.76 -4.42
CA LEU A 8 -14.38 -21.68 -5.76
C LEU A 8 -14.10 -20.24 -6.20
N ILE A 9 -14.83 -19.28 -5.64
CA ILE A 9 -14.66 -17.85 -5.96
C ILE A 9 -13.87 -17.10 -4.90
N GLY A 10 -13.53 -17.76 -3.80
CA GLY A 10 -12.84 -17.18 -2.65
C GLY A 10 -13.82 -16.55 -1.64
N THR A 11 -13.50 -16.69 -0.39
CA THR A 11 -14.17 -16.01 0.72
C THR A 11 -13.29 -14.87 1.20
N ALA A 12 -13.90 -13.80 1.74
CA ALA A 12 -13.13 -12.76 2.41
C ALA A 12 -12.24 -13.39 3.49
N PRO A 13 -10.97 -12.95 3.60
CA PRO A 13 -10.07 -13.48 4.63
C PRO A 13 -10.60 -13.16 6.03
N ASP A 14 -10.19 -13.97 7.00
CA ASP A 14 -10.48 -13.73 8.40
C ASP A 14 -9.82 -12.41 8.83
N LYS A 15 -10.59 -11.52 9.44
CA LYS A 15 -10.09 -10.21 9.92
C LYS A 15 -8.95 -10.37 10.92
N ASP A 16 -9.04 -11.35 11.82
CA ASP A 16 -7.98 -11.63 12.79
C ASP A 16 -6.67 -12.03 12.09
N LEU A 17 -6.74 -12.73 10.96
CA LEU A 17 -5.57 -13.08 10.17
C LEU A 17 -4.98 -11.86 9.48
N VAL A 18 -5.83 -11.00 8.90
CA VAL A 18 -5.41 -9.74 8.26
C VAL A 18 -4.64 -8.87 9.26
N GLU A 19 -5.23 -8.61 10.43
CA GLU A 19 -4.63 -7.78 11.48
C GLU A 19 -3.29 -8.37 11.96
N LYS A 20 -3.23 -9.69 12.19
CA LYS A 20 -2.00 -10.37 12.61
C LYS A 20 -0.88 -10.30 11.59
N VAL A 21 -1.18 -10.46 10.30
CA VAL A 21 -0.16 -10.35 9.25
C VAL A 21 0.44 -8.97 9.23
N ILE A 22 -0.39 -7.92 9.24
CA ILE A 22 0.05 -6.52 9.25
C ILE A 22 0.91 -6.25 10.49
N GLU A 23 0.39 -6.55 11.68
CA GLU A 23 1.09 -6.32 12.96
C GLU A 23 2.45 -7.02 13.00
N ARG A 24 2.50 -8.27 12.53
CA ARG A 24 3.75 -9.04 12.52
C ARG A 24 4.76 -8.50 11.51
N VAL A 25 4.33 -8.14 10.30
CA VAL A 25 5.23 -7.53 9.30
C VAL A 25 5.81 -6.22 9.84
N GLU A 26 4.99 -5.35 10.39
CA GLU A 26 5.42 -4.05 10.92
C GLU A 26 6.25 -4.14 12.20
N SER A 27 6.24 -5.30 12.89
CA SER A 27 7.06 -5.54 14.08
C SER A 27 8.56 -5.77 13.78
N PHE A 28 8.93 -6.01 12.53
CA PHE A 28 10.33 -6.24 12.16
C PHE A 28 11.10 -4.92 12.08
N GLU A 29 12.22 -4.85 12.81
CA GLU A 29 13.11 -3.71 12.74
C GLU A 29 13.66 -3.53 11.32
N GLY A 30 13.47 -2.33 10.77
CA GLY A 30 13.81 -1.99 9.39
C GLY A 30 12.61 -1.85 8.47
N ILE A 31 11.45 -2.45 8.81
CA ILE A 31 10.16 -2.21 8.16
C ILE A 31 9.49 -1.03 8.84
N ARG A 32 9.01 -0.08 8.06
CA ARG A 32 8.43 1.18 8.56
C ARG A 32 6.92 1.29 8.38
N GLY A 33 6.35 0.44 7.55
CA GLY A 33 4.93 0.36 7.25
C GLY A 33 4.65 -0.78 6.29
N SER A 34 3.39 -1.10 6.10
CA SER A 34 2.94 -2.10 5.14
C SER A 34 1.61 -1.70 4.51
N HIS A 35 1.36 -2.18 3.29
CA HIS A 35 0.14 -1.92 2.53
C HIS A 35 -0.13 -3.05 1.53
N ASP A 36 -1.27 -2.98 0.85
CA ASP A 36 -1.68 -3.90 -0.23
C ASP A 36 -1.64 -5.38 0.18
N LEU A 37 -2.11 -5.69 1.40
CA LEU A 37 -2.25 -7.08 1.82
C LEU A 37 -3.37 -7.78 1.03
N ILE A 38 -3.00 -8.81 0.30
CA ILE A 38 -3.92 -9.70 -0.41
C ILE A 38 -3.77 -11.11 0.16
N ILE A 39 -4.86 -11.71 0.59
CA ILE A 39 -4.88 -13.09 1.08
C ILE A 39 -5.79 -13.93 0.19
N HIS A 40 -5.24 -15.00 -0.38
CA HIS A 40 -5.97 -15.99 -1.14
C HIS A 40 -6.09 -17.29 -0.35
N SER A 41 -7.32 -17.77 -0.16
CA SER A 41 -7.58 -19.07 0.46
C SER A 41 -7.91 -20.10 -0.62
N TYR A 42 -7.12 -21.16 -0.69
CA TYR A 42 -7.30 -22.25 -1.66
C TYR A 42 -8.03 -23.49 -1.08
N GLY A 43 -8.62 -23.35 0.10
CA GLY A 43 -9.25 -24.45 0.81
C GLY A 43 -8.23 -25.35 1.53
N GLY A 44 -8.71 -26.30 2.34
CA GLY A 44 -7.81 -27.18 3.11
C GLY A 44 -6.90 -26.47 4.11
N GLY A 45 -7.17 -25.21 4.44
CA GLY A 45 -6.37 -24.42 5.39
C GLY A 45 -5.11 -23.80 4.77
N ARG A 46 -4.94 -23.85 3.44
CA ARG A 46 -3.80 -23.22 2.78
C ARG A 46 -4.15 -21.80 2.34
N ASN A 47 -3.48 -20.83 2.95
CA ASN A 47 -3.55 -19.42 2.59
C ASN A 47 -2.25 -18.96 1.95
N ILE A 48 -2.34 -18.18 0.89
CA ILE A 48 -1.21 -17.45 0.30
C ILE A 48 -1.49 -15.96 0.51
N ALA A 49 -0.52 -15.27 1.09
CA ALA A 49 -0.61 -13.84 1.32
C ALA A 49 0.51 -13.11 0.59
N THR A 50 0.18 -11.95 0.03
CA THR A 50 1.16 -11.00 -0.50
C THR A 50 0.93 -9.67 0.19
N ILE A 51 2.01 -8.99 0.57
CA ILE A 51 1.98 -7.68 1.22
C ILE A 51 3.16 -6.85 0.75
N HIS A 52 3.01 -5.55 0.69
CA HIS A 52 4.10 -4.62 0.47
C HIS A 52 4.65 -4.15 1.81
N ALA A 53 5.98 -4.06 1.94
CA ALA A 53 6.65 -3.57 3.13
C ALA A 53 7.59 -2.41 2.79
N GLU A 54 7.40 -1.30 3.47
CA GLU A 54 8.19 -0.09 3.29
C GLU A 54 9.50 -0.17 4.06
N VAL A 55 10.62 0.02 3.34
CA VAL A 55 11.96 0.07 3.91
C VAL A 55 12.67 1.37 3.51
N SER A 56 13.76 1.73 4.21
CA SER A 56 14.53 2.92 3.82
C SER A 56 15.26 2.69 2.49
N ASP A 57 15.18 3.66 1.57
CA ASP A 57 15.93 3.67 0.30
C ASP A 57 17.46 3.76 0.49
N ARG A 58 17.90 4.12 1.72
CA ARG A 58 19.31 4.16 2.13
C ARG A 58 19.82 2.85 2.73
N MET A 59 18.92 1.91 2.99
CA MET A 59 19.29 0.60 3.50
C MET A 59 20.07 -0.17 2.43
N ASN A 60 21.10 -0.89 2.83
CA ASN A 60 21.81 -1.77 1.91
C ASN A 60 20.84 -2.85 1.40
N ILE A 61 20.85 -3.11 0.10
CA ILE A 61 19.92 -4.07 -0.53
C ILE A 61 20.02 -5.47 0.08
N VAL A 62 21.22 -5.90 0.49
CA VAL A 62 21.43 -7.22 1.12
C VAL A 62 20.81 -7.23 2.51
N GLU A 63 20.99 -6.16 3.29
CA GLU A 63 20.39 -6.01 4.62
C GLU A 63 18.87 -5.98 4.53
N ALA A 64 18.32 -5.20 3.61
CA ALA A 64 16.88 -5.13 3.38
C ALA A 64 16.31 -6.51 3.00
N HIS A 65 16.99 -7.24 2.09
CA HIS A 65 16.58 -8.59 1.71
C HIS A 65 16.60 -9.56 2.89
N GLU A 66 17.62 -9.51 3.74
CA GLU A 66 17.71 -10.38 4.93
C GLU A 66 16.57 -10.13 5.93
N ILE A 67 16.14 -8.87 6.08
CA ILE A 67 15.01 -8.53 6.94
C ILE A 67 13.71 -9.11 6.35
N ILE A 68 13.48 -8.91 5.06
CA ILE A 68 12.29 -9.40 4.35
C ILE A 68 12.23 -10.92 4.37
N ASP A 69 13.31 -11.61 3.99
CA ASP A 69 13.40 -13.09 3.99
C ASP A 69 13.14 -13.69 5.38
N ARG A 70 13.67 -13.03 6.42
CA ARG A 70 13.40 -13.43 7.80
C ARG A 70 11.94 -13.23 8.18
N ALA A 71 11.34 -12.09 7.81
CA ALA A 71 9.94 -11.81 8.08
C ALA A 71 9.01 -12.81 7.37
N GLU A 72 9.25 -13.07 6.08
CA GLU A 72 8.50 -14.08 5.31
C GLU A 72 8.54 -15.45 5.99
N ARG A 73 9.73 -15.92 6.37
CA ARG A 73 9.91 -17.23 6.97
C ARG A 73 9.24 -17.32 8.34
N GLU A 74 9.53 -16.38 9.25
CA GLU A 74 9.00 -16.43 10.62
C GLU A 74 7.49 -16.29 10.67
N ILE A 75 6.91 -15.38 9.87
CA ILE A 75 5.46 -15.18 9.83
C ILE A 75 4.76 -16.35 9.14
N SER A 76 5.35 -16.90 8.07
CA SER A 76 4.80 -18.08 7.40
C SER A 76 4.71 -19.27 8.35
N GLU A 77 5.75 -19.51 9.14
CA GLU A 77 5.77 -20.59 10.15
C GLU A 77 4.76 -20.33 11.27
N GLU A 78 4.68 -19.10 11.79
CA GLU A 78 3.82 -18.73 12.91
C GLU A 78 2.33 -18.80 12.56
N LEU A 79 1.97 -18.25 11.41
CA LEU A 79 0.57 -18.10 10.99
C LEU A 79 0.10 -19.24 10.05
N HIS A 80 0.97 -20.16 9.70
CA HIS A 80 0.70 -21.28 8.77
C HIS A 80 0.15 -20.78 7.41
N ILE A 81 0.80 -19.75 6.85
CA ILE A 81 0.48 -19.16 5.53
C ILE A 81 1.72 -19.19 4.63
N ASP A 82 1.52 -19.12 3.33
CA ASP A 82 2.61 -18.85 2.38
C ASP A 82 2.67 -17.33 2.19
N LEU A 83 3.58 -16.61 2.90
CA LEU A 83 3.71 -15.14 2.82
C LEU A 83 4.80 -14.75 1.83
N ILE A 84 4.47 -13.78 0.98
CA ILE A 84 5.41 -13.10 0.08
C ILE A 84 5.37 -11.61 0.39
N ILE A 85 6.53 -11.01 0.64
CA ILE A 85 6.65 -9.58 0.94
C ILE A 85 7.35 -8.88 -0.21
N HIS A 86 6.64 -7.96 -0.87
CA HIS A 86 7.25 -7.05 -1.83
C HIS A 86 7.90 -5.88 -1.08
N MET A 87 9.17 -5.62 -1.36
CA MET A 87 9.92 -4.56 -0.69
C MET A 87 9.79 -3.24 -1.45
N ASP A 88 9.31 -2.20 -0.77
CA ASP A 88 9.18 -0.84 -1.32
C ASP A 88 10.18 0.12 -0.67
N PRO A 89 11.25 0.52 -1.39
CA PRO A 89 12.21 1.48 -0.88
C PRO A 89 11.62 2.90 -0.85
N ILE A 90 11.55 3.52 0.33
CA ILE A 90 10.99 4.86 0.51
C ILE A 90 12.03 5.80 1.14
N ASN A 91 12.12 7.02 0.62
CA ASN A 91 13.00 8.06 1.15
C ASN A 91 12.30 8.84 2.29
N TYR A 92 12.39 8.30 3.50
CA TYR A 92 11.81 8.93 4.69
C TYR A 92 12.60 10.13 5.24
N ASP A 93 13.86 10.30 4.84
CA ASP A 93 14.74 11.31 5.42
C ASP A 93 14.74 12.63 4.65
N ASP A 94 14.22 12.62 3.43
CA ASP A 94 14.11 13.80 2.59
C ASP A 94 12.98 14.70 3.07
N ILE A 95 13.33 15.92 3.46
CA ILE A 95 12.39 16.92 3.98
C ILE A 95 11.35 17.25 2.89
N GLU A 96 11.77 17.36 1.63
CA GLU A 96 10.88 17.67 0.52
C GLU A 96 9.86 16.55 0.30
N VAL A 97 10.29 15.28 0.39
CA VAL A 97 9.40 14.12 0.29
C VAL A 97 8.38 14.13 1.41
N LYS A 98 8.82 14.38 2.66
CA LYS A 98 7.93 14.48 3.83
C LYS A 98 6.89 15.58 3.71
N GLU A 99 7.33 16.79 3.37
CA GLU A 99 6.42 17.94 3.22
C GLU A 99 5.39 17.68 2.13
N LEU A 100 5.83 17.13 1.00
CA LEU A 100 4.95 16.84 -0.13
C LEU A 100 3.99 15.68 0.18
N TYR A 101 4.45 14.64 0.87
CA TYR A 101 3.60 13.54 1.32
C TYR A 101 2.50 14.01 2.27
N HIS A 102 2.87 14.73 3.33
CA HIS A 102 1.88 15.26 4.28
C HIS A 102 0.92 16.27 3.64
N GLY A 103 1.43 17.11 2.76
CA GLY A 103 0.59 18.03 1.99
C GLY A 103 -0.38 17.31 1.06
N THR A 104 0.07 16.23 0.43
CA THR A 104 -0.79 15.40 -0.42
C THR A 104 -1.87 14.69 0.40
N LYS A 105 -1.51 14.07 1.53
CA LYS A 105 -2.50 13.47 2.46
C LYS A 105 -3.54 14.50 2.94
N TYR A 106 -3.10 15.70 3.30
CA TYR A 106 -4.01 16.77 3.70
C TYR A 106 -4.99 17.15 2.59
N ILE A 107 -4.50 17.37 1.35
CA ILE A 107 -5.35 17.69 0.19
C ILE A 107 -6.39 16.59 -0.05
N ILE A 108 -5.98 15.34 0.05
CA ILE A 108 -6.83 14.18 -0.19
C ILE A 108 -7.90 14.06 0.89
N SER A 109 -7.54 14.24 2.16
CA SER A 109 -8.49 14.21 3.28
C SER A 109 -9.55 15.33 3.21
N GLU A 110 -9.23 16.47 2.58
CA GLU A 110 -10.21 17.55 2.32
C GLU A 110 -11.23 17.18 1.23
N ILE A 111 -10.87 16.23 0.32
CA ILE A 111 -11.78 15.77 -0.74
C ILE A 111 -12.75 14.72 -0.17
N ASP A 112 -12.20 13.69 0.46
CA ASP A 112 -12.98 12.63 1.13
C ASP A 112 -12.08 11.95 2.16
N SER A 113 -12.57 11.80 3.39
CA SER A 113 -11.82 11.19 4.50
C SER A 113 -11.60 9.68 4.35
N GLU A 114 -12.28 9.04 3.40
CA GLU A 114 -12.09 7.62 3.10
C GLU A 114 -11.01 7.36 2.04
N LEU A 115 -10.47 8.42 1.42
CA LEU A 115 -9.34 8.31 0.51
C LEU A 115 -8.03 8.24 1.28
N ASP A 116 -7.11 7.42 0.82
CA ASP A 116 -5.73 7.37 1.33
C ASP A 116 -4.72 7.22 0.19
N ILE A 117 -3.44 7.30 0.52
CA ILE A 117 -2.34 7.10 -0.43
C ILE A 117 -1.28 6.18 0.15
N HIS A 118 -0.70 5.37 -0.71
CA HIS A 118 0.51 4.60 -0.44
C HIS A 118 1.48 4.66 -1.63
N ASP A 119 2.64 4.02 -1.51
CA ASP A 119 3.70 3.99 -2.51
C ASP A 119 4.12 5.40 -3.00
N PHE A 120 4.12 6.38 -2.06
CA PHE A 120 4.46 7.76 -2.38
C PHE A 120 5.96 7.94 -2.57
N ARG A 121 6.37 8.40 -3.76
CA ARG A 121 7.77 8.65 -4.09
C ARG A 121 7.96 9.80 -5.06
N ILE A 122 9.13 10.42 -4.99
CA ILE A 122 9.61 11.40 -5.97
C ILE A 122 10.71 10.75 -6.79
N VAL A 123 10.50 10.59 -8.10
CA VAL A 123 11.53 10.07 -9.00
C VAL A 123 12.30 11.20 -9.68
N PRO A 124 13.62 11.09 -9.84
CA PRO A 124 14.46 12.10 -10.47
C PRO A 124 14.27 12.11 -12.01
N GLU A 125 13.04 12.41 -12.44
CA GLU A 125 12.73 12.74 -13.84
C GLU A 125 12.85 14.26 -14.05
N LYS A 126 12.80 14.69 -15.33
CA LYS A 126 12.78 16.12 -15.67
C LYS A 126 11.59 16.81 -14.95
N ASN A 127 11.87 17.65 -13.94
CA ASN A 127 10.95 18.28 -13.00
C ASN A 127 10.46 17.41 -11.82
N GLY A 128 11.13 16.30 -11.50
CA GLY A 128 10.76 15.43 -10.37
C GLY A 128 9.32 14.91 -10.47
N ALA A 129 9.12 13.67 -10.93
CA ALA A 129 7.77 13.10 -10.96
C ALA A 129 7.34 12.69 -9.56
N VAL A 130 6.17 13.15 -9.12
CA VAL A 130 5.49 12.66 -7.91
C VAL A 130 4.63 11.47 -8.32
N ILE A 131 4.88 10.33 -7.71
CA ILE A 131 4.16 9.09 -8.00
C ILE A 131 3.57 8.57 -6.70
N PHE A 132 2.33 8.17 -6.73
CA PHE A 132 1.66 7.50 -5.62
C PHE A 132 0.42 6.75 -6.09
N ASP A 133 -0.02 5.82 -5.28
CA ASP A 133 -1.26 5.10 -5.48
C ASP A 133 -2.34 5.73 -4.59
N LEU A 134 -3.49 6.04 -5.21
CA LEU A 134 -4.65 6.61 -4.53
C LEU A 134 -5.64 5.51 -4.23
N VAL A 135 -5.82 5.23 -2.95
CA VAL A 135 -6.82 4.29 -2.45
C VAL A 135 -8.19 4.93 -2.54
N VAL A 136 -9.11 4.29 -3.26
CA VAL A 136 -10.49 4.75 -3.41
C VAL A 136 -11.47 3.65 -3.03
N PRO A 137 -12.59 3.98 -2.36
CA PRO A 137 -13.64 3.01 -2.06
C PRO A 137 -14.21 2.39 -3.34
N LEU A 138 -14.60 1.11 -3.29
CA LEU A 138 -15.19 0.40 -4.45
C LEU A 138 -16.42 1.09 -5.05
N ARG A 139 -17.15 1.88 -4.27
CA ARG A 139 -18.32 2.63 -4.73
C ARG A 139 -17.99 3.78 -5.69
N TYR A 140 -16.70 4.17 -5.78
CA TYR A 140 -16.29 5.26 -6.66
C TYR A 140 -16.44 4.86 -8.13
N THR A 141 -17.18 5.69 -8.87
CA THR A 141 -17.31 5.57 -10.33
C THR A 141 -16.07 6.11 -11.02
N ASP A 142 -15.81 5.65 -12.24
CA ASP A 142 -14.66 6.12 -13.02
C ASP A 142 -14.67 7.66 -13.22
N ARG A 143 -15.86 8.24 -13.32
CA ARG A 143 -16.02 9.70 -13.39
C ARG A 143 -15.55 10.39 -12.10
N GLN A 144 -15.96 9.88 -10.94
CA GLN A 144 -15.54 10.44 -9.65
C GLN A 144 -14.01 10.29 -9.48
N ILE A 145 -13.45 9.16 -9.88
CA ILE A 145 -11.99 8.93 -9.86
C ILE A 145 -11.26 9.99 -10.70
N GLU A 146 -11.68 10.22 -11.92
CA GLU A 146 -11.02 11.20 -12.79
C GLU A 146 -11.21 12.66 -12.29
N GLU A 147 -12.37 13.00 -11.74
CA GLU A 147 -12.58 14.29 -11.09
C GLU A 147 -11.67 14.47 -9.87
N THR A 148 -11.53 13.44 -9.02
CA THR A 148 -10.63 13.44 -7.87
C THR A 148 -9.16 13.57 -8.28
N LYS A 149 -8.70 12.77 -9.26
CA LYS A 149 -7.32 12.87 -9.78
C LYS A 149 -7.02 14.26 -10.34
N LYS A 150 -7.96 14.86 -11.05
CA LYS A 150 -7.83 16.21 -11.57
C LYS A 150 -7.68 17.23 -10.44
N HIS A 151 -8.54 17.15 -9.43
CA HIS A 151 -8.50 18.07 -8.29
C HIS A 151 -7.19 17.96 -7.51
N ILE A 152 -6.71 16.74 -7.26
CA ILE A 152 -5.43 16.50 -6.59
C ILE A 152 -4.28 17.12 -7.40
N ARG A 153 -4.23 16.89 -8.73
CA ARG A 153 -3.19 17.48 -9.59
C ARG A 153 -3.19 19.00 -9.56
N GLU A 154 -4.37 19.62 -9.64
CA GLU A 154 -4.51 21.08 -9.58
C GLU A 154 -4.00 21.64 -8.26
N LYS A 155 -4.37 21.02 -7.13
CA LYS A 155 -3.93 21.44 -5.80
C LYS A 155 -2.43 21.27 -5.59
N LEU A 156 -1.86 20.14 -6.00
CA LEU A 156 -0.41 19.88 -5.88
C LEU A 156 0.39 20.83 -6.78
N THR A 157 -0.11 21.14 -7.98
CA THR A 157 0.54 22.13 -8.85
C THR A 157 0.52 23.51 -8.22
N LEU A 158 -0.62 23.91 -7.63
CA LEU A 158 -0.78 25.23 -7.03
C LEU A 158 0.05 25.39 -5.75
N ASN A 159 0.03 24.40 -4.87
CA ASN A 159 0.62 24.52 -3.52
C ASN A 159 2.11 24.16 -3.49
N PHE A 160 2.56 23.25 -4.35
CA PHE A 160 3.92 22.71 -4.33
C PHE A 160 4.68 22.87 -5.65
N ASN A 161 4.09 23.56 -6.63
CA ASN A 161 4.68 23.75 -7.96
C ASN A 161 5.08 22.42 -8.64
N ARG A 162 4.28 21.38 -8.43
CA ARG A 162 4.49 20.03 -9.00
C ARG A 162 3.45 19.77 -10.09
N SER A 163 3.92 19.65 -11.35
CA SER A 163 3.06 19.41 -12.52
C SER A 163 3.16 17.99 -13.08
N ASN A 164 4.26 17.28 -12.79
CA ASN A 164 4.43 15.90 -13.23
C ASN A 164 3.98 14.96 -12.11
N ILE A 165 2.69 14.59 -12.13
CA ILE A 165 2.06 13.79 -11.07
C ILE A 165 1.41 12.57 -11.71
N LYS A 166 1.90 11.39 -11.32
CA LYS A 166 1.39 10.09 -11.75
C LYS A 166 0.59 9.48 -10.59
N ILE A 167 -0.70 9.26 -10.81
CA ILE A 167 -1.61 8.69 -9.83
C ILE A 167 -2.15 7.38 -10.37
N THR A 168 -1.79 6.28 -9.75
CA THR A 168 -2.43 4.97 -9.94
C THR A 168 -3.67 4.90 -9.06
N ILE A 169 -4.62 4.06 -9.39
CA ILE A 169 -5.82 3.85 -8.58
C ILE A 169 -5.78 2.46 -7.99
N ASP A 170 -5.88 2.42 -6.68
CA ASP A 170 -6.18 1.21 -5.93
C ASP A 170 -7.63 1.26 -5.44
N LYS A 171 -8.45 0.27 -5.85
CA LYS A 171 -9.83 0.11 -5.38
C LYS A 171 -9.85 -0.89 -4.24
N SER A 172 -9.91 -0.42 -3.02
CA SER A 172 -9.91 -1.26 -1.83
C SER A 172 -11.24 -1.25 -1.08
N ASN A 173 -11.59 -2.41 -0.53
CA ASN A 173 -12.69 -2.56 0.44
C ASN A 173 -12.21 -2.35 1.88
N ILE A 174 -10.94 -2.11 2.08
CA ILE A 174 -10.34 -2.15 3.41
C ILE A 174 -10.38 -0.75 4.02
N ASN A 175 -11.42 -0.49 4.80
CA ASN A 175 -11.29 0.40 5.95
C ASN A 175 -10.56 -0.42 7.03
N VAL A 176 -9.25 -0.36 7.07
CA VAL A 176 -8.44 -0.81 8.20
C VAL A 176 -8.12 0.39 9.05
#